data_3e00f788740c3e1cd9b7a00864916d9d
#
_entry.id   3e00f788740c3e1cd9b7a00864916d9d
#
_cell.length_a   1.000
_cell.length_b   1.000
_cell.length_c   1.000
_cell.angle_alpha   90.00
_cell.angle_beta   90.00
_cell.angle_gamma   90.00
#
_symmetry.space_group_name_H-M   'P 1'
#
loop_
_entity.id
_entity.type
_entity.pdbx_description
1 polymer ?
#
loop_
_entity_poly.entity_id
_entity_poly.type
_entity_poly.pdbx_seq_one_letter_code
_entity_poly.pdbx_strand_id
1 'polypeptide(L)'
;AQTVQYYILFEIFSFLSAAFQEGAMPSQRKIKQLDEIILQLEAYLEKINVPYSHESNHDFVSLLRVMVYVRVLRSDLENIDYAILLRTQPAVLQTALDYKHIVESYIQQREQLGNPKNIEPMRNELNSLKKWTSQHRAEIRQKILQHTEVNQLNAAKGIELLAAQRWLDRLVAHTYRFSN
;
A
#
# COMPACT_ATOMS: atom_id res chain seq x y z
N ALA A 1 -6.13 16.24 12.87
CA ALA A 1 -5.50 14.91 12.81
C ALA A 1 -5.95 14.14 11.57
N GLN A 2 -7.23 13.90 11.39
CA GLN A 2 -7.77 13.09 10.28
C GLN A 2 -7.33 13.60 8.89
N THR A 3 -7.38 14.90 8.63
CA THR A 3 -6.92 15.49 7.36
C THR A 3 -5.46 15.19 7.08
N VAL A 4 -4.60 15.21 8.11
CA VAL A 4 -3.18 14.90 7.98
C VAL A 4 -2.97 13.41 7.70
N GLN A 5 -3.74 12.52 8.32
CA GLN A 5 -3.69 11.08 8.05
C GLN A 5 -4.03 10.79 6.57
N TYR A 6 -5.06 11.42 6.04
CA TYR A 6 -5.42 11.27 4.62
C TYR A 6 -4.36 11.84 3.68
N TYR A 7 -3.70 12.94 4.07
CA TYR A 7 -2.57 13.47 3.32
C TYR A 7 -1.40 12.47 3.26
N ILE A 8 -1.03 11.88 4.41
CA ILE A 8 0.04 10.89 4.49
C ILE A 8 -0.27 9.67 3.59
N LEU A 9 -1.49 9.16 3.67
CA LEU A 9 -1.92 8.03 2.85
C LEU A 9 -1.90 8.35 1.35
N PHE A 10 -2.31 9.56 0.99
CA PHE A 10 -2.23 10.04 -0.38
C PHE A 10 -0.78 10.06 -0.89
N GLU A 11 0.16 10.56 -0.10
CA GLU A 11 1.59 10.56 -0.47
C GLU A 11 2.13 9.13 -0.62
N ILE A 12 1.80 8.22 0.31
CA ILE A 12 2.18 6.81 0.22
C ILE A 12 1.65 6.18 -1.06
N PHE A 13 0.38 6.35 -1.36
CA PHE A 13 -0.24 5.79 -2.56
C PHE A 13 0.32 6.42 -3.84
N SER A 14 0.65 7.71 -3.83
CA SER A 14 1.29 8.38 -4.95
C SER A 14 2.69 7.82 -5.24
N PHE A 15 3.48 7.51 -4.21
CA PHE A 15 4.77 6.84 -4.37
C PHE A 15 4.62 5.43 -4.96
N LEU A 16 3.67 4.66 -4.46
CA LEU A 16 3.38 3.31 -4.97
C LEU A 16 2.91 3.35 -6.42
N SER A 17 2.00 4.25 -6.76
CA SER A 17 1.51 4.41 -8.14
C SER A 17 2.64 4.75 -9.10
N ALA A 18 3.50 5.71 -8.77
CA ALA A 18 4.65 6.09 -9.59
C ALA A 18 5.65 4.93 -9.77
N ALA A 19 5.90 4.15 -8.73
CA ALA A 19 6.78 2.99 -8.80
C ALA A 19 6.22 1.90 -9.73
N PHE A 20 4.93 1.59 -9.63
CA PHE A 20 4.28 0.61 -10.51
C PHE A 20 4.13 1.09 -11.95
N GLN A 21 3.91 2.38 -12.17
CA GLN A 21 3.71 2.93 -13.51
C GLN A 21 5.01 3.20 -14.25
N GLU A 22 5.90 3.96 -13.63
CA GLU A 22 7.08 4.52 -14.27
C GLU A 22 8.39 3.85 -13.80
N GLY A 23 8.32 3.01 -12.76
CA GLY A 23 9.50 2.52 -12.05
C GLY A 23 10.21 3.65 -11.30
N ALA A 24 9.50 4.74 -10.99
CA ALA A 24 10.04 5.88 -10.29
C ALA A 24 10.13 5.60 -8.79
N MET A 25 11.33 5.79 -8.22
CA MET A 25 11.54 5.71 -6.78
C MET A 25 11.32 7.07 -6.14
N PRO A 26 10.65 7.15 -4.97
CA PRO A 26 10.56 8.39 -4.23
C PRO A 26 11.94 8.86 -3.80
N SER A 27 12.19 10.17 -3.86
CA SER A 27 13.47 10.72 -3.39
C SER A 27 13.58 10.56 -1.86
N GLN A 28 14.80 10.38 -1.36
CA GLN A 28 15.06 10.30 0.08
C GLN A 28 14.54 11.52 0.84
N ARG A 29 14.60 12.70 0.22
CA ARG A 29 14.05 13.93 0.78
C ARG A 29 12.54 13.83 1.00
N LYS A 30 11.79 13.31 0.03
CA LYS A 30 10.33 13.15 0.14
C LYS A 30 9.96 12.12 1.20
N ILE A 31 10.69 11.00 1.27
CA ILE A 31 10.50 9.99 2.31
C ILE A 31 10.77 10.58 3.70
N LYS A 32 11.85 11.35 3.87
CA LYS A 32 12.15 12.00 5.14
C LYS A 32 11.07 13.01 5.54
N GLN A 33 10.56 13.81 4.60
CA GLN A 33 9.46 14.72 4.85
C GLN A 33 8.19 13.97 5.30
N LEU A 34 7.88 12.85 4.68
CA LEU A 34 6.76 11.99 5.07
C LEU A 34 6.94 11.48 6.51
N ASP A 35 8.14 10.99 6.85
CA ASP A 35 8.47 10.49 8.19
C ASP A 35 8.34 11.60 9.26
N GLU A 36 8.79 12.81 8.95
CA GLU A 36 8.65 13.97 9.85
C GLU A 36 7.18 14.30 10.11
N ILE A 37 6.32 14.25 9.09
CA ILE A 37 4.87 14.49 9.24
C ILE A 37 4.23 13.39 10.10
N ILE A 38 4.60 12.13 9.88
CA ILE A 38 4.10 10.99 10.67
C ILE A 38 4.46 11.17 12.14
N LEU A 39 5.72 11.50 12.45
CA LEU A 39 6.19 11.73 13.82
C LEU A 39 5.47 12.91 14.49
N GLN A 40 5.26 14.01 13.75
CA GLN A 40 4.53 15.17 14.29
C GLN A 40 3.07 14.82 14.60
N LEU A 41 2.43 14.03 13.74
CA LEU A 41 1.05 13.58 13.98
C LEU A 41 0.95 12.66 15.19
N GLU A 42 1.88 11.73 15.36
CA GLU A 42 1.93 10.85 16.52
C GLU A 42 2.12 11.65 17.82
N ALA A 43 3.08 12.56 17.84
CA ALA A 43 3.32 13.43 18.98
C ALA A 43 2.10 14.34 19.31
N TYR A 44 1.32 14.71 18.31
CA TYR A 44 0.05 15.42 18.52
C TYR A 44 -1.01 14.49 19.12
N LEU A 45 -1.16 13.27 18.62
CA LEU A 45 -2.14 12.30 19.13
C LEU A 45 -1.85 11.89 20.58
N GLU A 46 -0.58 11.77 20.97
CA GLU A 46 -0.18 11.49 22.35
C GLU A 46 -0.61 12.58 23.35
N LYS A 47 -0.77 13.82 22.89
CA LYS A 47 -1.16 14.96 23.72
C LYS A 47 -2.67 15.15 23.82
N ILE A 48 -3.46 14.39 23.03
CA ILE A 48 -4.92 14.51 23.05
C ILE A 48 -5.46 13.88 24.35
N ASN A 49 -5.98 14.72 25.24
CA ASN A 49 -6.82 14.27 26.34
C ASN A 49 -8.24 14.02 25.82
N VAL A 50 -8.63 12.77 25.72
CA VAL A 50 -9.97 12.40 25.30
C VAL A 50 -10.93 12.51 26.50
N PRO A 51 -11.96 13.40 26.46
CA PRO A 51 -13.00 13.42 27.48
C PRO A 51 -13.71 12.06 27.53
N TYR A 52 -14.15 11.64 28.72
CA TYR A 52 -14.91 10.40 28.93
C TYR A 52 -16.31 10.51 28.33
N SER A 53 -16.42 10.56 26.98
CA SER A 53 -17.69 10.42 26.27
C SER A 53 -17.59 9.31 25.25
N HIS A 54 -18.67 8.52 25.06
CA HIS A 54 -18.66 7.40 24.13
C HIS A 54 -18.32 7.80 22.68
N GLU A 55 -18.82 8.93 22.21
CA GLU A 55 -18.56 9.43 20.85
C GLU A 55 -17.08 9.86 20.67
N SER A 56 -16.54 10.62 21.62
CA SER A 56 -15.14 11.06 21.58
C SER A 56 -14.16 9.89 21.62
N ASN A 57 -14.49 8.82 22.33
CA ASN A 57 -13.67 7.60 22.37
C ASN A 57 -13.66 6.87 21.02
N HIS A 58 -14.81 6.78 20.35
CA HIS A 58 -14.92 6.10 19.06
C HIS A 58 -14.05 6.80 17.99
N ASP A 59 -14.12 8.12 17.90
CA ASP A 59 -13.35 8.91 16.98
C ASP A 59 -11.84 8.81 17.24
N PHE A 60 -11.44 8.83 18.51
CA PHE A 60 -10.04 8.68 18.90
C PHE A 60 -9.49 7.28 18.58
N VAL A 61 -10.25 6.23 18.87
CA VAL A 61 -9.87 4.85 18.50
C VAL A 61 -9.75 4.70 16.99
N SER A 62 -10.63 5.34 16.22
CA SER A 62 -10.55 5.36 14.76
C SER A 62 -9.27 6.05 14.27
N LEU A 63 -8.90 7.19 14.87
CA LEU A 63 -7.65 7.87 14.56
C LEU A 63 -6.42 7.00 14.86
N LEU A 64 -6.38 6.35 16.02
CA LEU A 64 -5.29 5.44 16.38
C LEU A 64 -5.19 4.25 15.42
N ARG A 65 -6.34 3.67 15.04
CA ARG A 65 -6.39 2.57 14.07
C ARG A 65 -5.78 2.99 12.73
N VAL A 66 -6.15 4.17 12.21
CA VAL A 66 -5.56 4.69 10.95
C VAL A 66 -4.06 4.88 11.09
N MET A 67 -3.55 5.33 12.25
CA MET A 67 -2.11 5.47 12.46
C MET A 67 -1.36 4.14 12.39
N VAL A 68 -1.95 3.05 12.90
CA VAL A 68 -1.36 1.71 12.74
C VAL A 68 -1.17 1.38 11.26
N TYR A 69 -2.19 1.62 10.43
CA TYR A 69 -2.08 1.36 8.99
C TYR A 69 -1.15 2.31 8.25
N VAL A 70 -1.08 3.57 8.66
CA VAL A 70 -0.08 4.51 8.14
C VAL A 70 1.34 3.97 8.37
N ARG A 71 1.63 3.47 9.58
CA ARG A 71 2.94 2.87 9.90
C ARG A 71 3.21 1.61 9.08
N VAL A 72 2.23 0.73 8.95
CA VAL A 72 2.37 -0.50 8.16
C VAL A 72 2.63 -0.19 6.70
N LEU A 73 1.83 0.68 6.08
CA LEU A 73 2.01 1.07 4.68
C LEU A 73 3.31 1.85 4.45
N ARG A 74 3.72 2.69 5.42
CA ARG A 74 5.04 3.33 5.37
C ARG A 74 6.18 2.31 5.40
N SER A 75 6.07 1.28 6.21
CA SER A 75 7.05 0.19 6.24
C SER A 75 7.09 -0.58 4.90
N ASP A 76 5.95 -0.77 4.25
CA ASP A 76 5.91 -1.39 2.92
C ASP A 76 6.70 -0.59 1.87
N LEU A 77 6.79 0.75 2.01
CA LEU A 77 7.61 1.59 1.13
C LEU A 77 9.11 1.32 1.22
N GLU A 78 9.61 0.68 2.26
CA GLU A 78 11.03 0.32 2.38
C GLU A 78 11.48 -0.66 1.30
N ASN A 79 10.53 -1.44 0.77
CA ASN A 79 10.75 -2.40 -0.31
C ASN A 79 10.05 -2.00 -1.62
N ILE A 80 9.86 -0.70 -1.84
CA ILE A 80 9.16 -0.19 -3.03
C ILE A 80 9.88 -0.54 -4.35
N ASP A 81 11.19 -0.84 -4.30
CA ASP A 81 11.97 -1.37 -5.41
C ASP A 81 11.41 -2.68 -5.97
N TYR A 82 10.69 -3.46 -5.17
CA TYR A 82 9.97 -4.63 -5.67
C TYR A 82 8.90 -4.29 -6.70
N ALA A 83 8.30 -3.10 -6.66
CA ALA A 83 7.37 -2.66 -7.69
C ALA A 83 8.03 -2.59 -9.06
N ILE A 84 9.28 -2.14 -9.14
CA ILE A 84 10.08 -2.09 -10.37
C ILE A 84 10.32 -3.50 -10.90
N LEU A 85 10.70 -4.43 -10.01
CA LEU A 85 10.94 -5.82 -10.36
C LEU A 85 9.68 -6.51 -10.89
N LEU A 86 8.54 -6.29 -10.24
CA LEU A 86 7.24 -6.88 -10.62
C LEU A 86 6.73 -6.40 -11.98
N ARG A 87 7.14 -5.21 -12.42
CA ARG A 87 6.79 -4.69 -13.76
C ARG A 87 7.31 -5.57 -14.91
N THR A 88 8.40 -6.30 -14.68
CA THR A 88 9.04 -7.16 -15.67
C THR A 88 8.60 -8.62 -15.58
N GLN A 89 7.71 -8.96 -14.64
CA GLN A 89 7.25 -10.32 -14.39
C GLN A 89 5.84 -10.57 -14.93
N PRO A 90 5.69 -11.27 -16.05
CA PRO A 90 4.36 -11.54 -16.63
C PRO A 90 3.40 -12.23 -15.66
N ALA A 91 3.92 -13.13 -14.80
CA ALA A 91 3.09 -13.89 -13.85
C ALA A 91 2.36 -13.04 -12.81
N VAL A 92 2.90 -11.87 -12.45
CA VAL A 92 2.35 -10.96 -11.43
C VAL A 92 1.97 -9.59 -11.99
N LEU A 93 2.29 -9.31 -13.24
CA LEU A 93 2.07 -8.00 -13.86
C LEU A 93 0.62 -7.56 -13.76
N GLN A 94 -0.33 -8.46 -14.03
CA GLN A 94 -1.75 -8.12 -13.97
C GLN A 94 -2.16 -7.72 -12.55
N THR A 95 -1.75 -8.45 -11.53
CA THR A 95 -2.04 -8.12 -10.12
C THR A 95 -1.46 -6.75 -9.74
N ALA A 96 -0.24 -6.44 -10.20
CA ALA A 96 0.40 -5.16 -9.94
C ALA A 96 -0.35 -4.01 -10.62
N LEU A 97 -0.81 -4.21 -11.86
CA LEU A 97 -1.60 -3.23 -12.62
C LEU A 97 -2.99 -3.03 -12.00
N ASP A 98 -3.65 -4.08 -11.55
CA ASP A 98 -4.95 -4.00 -10.88
C ASP A 98 -4.82 -3.22 -9.55
N TYR A 99 -3.81 -3.53 -8.76
CA TYR A 99 -3.52 -2.77 -7.53
C TYR A 99 -3.26 -1.28 -7.82
N LYS A 100 -2.40 -0.99 -8.82
CA LYS A 100 -2.11 0.38 -9.26
C LYS A 100 -3.40 1.11 -9.64
N HIS A 101 -4.26 0.48 -10.45
CA HIS A 101 -5.51 1.08 -10.90
C HIS A 101 -6.45 1.44 -9.72
N ILE A 102 -6.56 0.55 -8.74
CA ILE A 102 -7.36 0.79 -7.53
C ILE A 102 -6.83 2.01 -6.76
N VAL A 103 -5.52 2.08 -6.58
CA VAL A 103 -4.87 3.18 -5.86
C VAL A 103 -5.01 4.51 -6.63
N GLU A 104 -4.84 4.50 -7.93
CA GLU A 104 -5.01 5.70 -8.79
C GLU A 104 -6.45 6.22 -8.78
N SER A 105 -7.42 5.33 -8.83
CA SER A 105 -8.84 5.70 -8.71
C SER A 105 -9.11 6.43 -7.39
N TYR A 106 -8.51 5.98 -6.28
CA TYR A 106 -8.60 6.67 -5.00
C TYR A 106 -7.94 8.04 -5.02
N ILE A 107 -6.75 8.16 -5.62
CA ILE A 107 -6.01 9.43 -5.75
C ILE A 107 -6.84 10.45 -6.54
N GLN A 108 -7.37 10.04 -7.70
CA GLN A 108 -8.19 10.89 -8.56
C GLN A 108 -9.48 11.36 -7.88
N GLN A 109 -10.16 10.48 -7.15
CA GLN A 109 -11.35 10.86 -6.40
C GLN A 109 -11.04 11.92 -5.34
N ARG A 110 -9.90 11.82 -4.69
CA ARG A 110 -9.48 12.82 -3.71
C ARG A 110 -9.16 14.16 -4.33
N GLU A 111 -8.47 14.18 -5.47
CA GLU A 111 -8.13 15.43 -6.19
C GLU A 111 -9.39 16.16 -6.68
N GLN A 112 -10.39 15.41 -7.14
CA GLN A 112 -11.64 15.98 -7.65
C GLN A 112 -12.60 16.43 -6.54
N LEU A 113 -12.67 15.71 -5.42
CA LEU A 113 -13.67 15.89 -4.37
C LEU A 113 -13.11 16.47 -3.06
N GLY A 114 -11.80 16.74 -3.02
CA GLY A 114 -11.12 17.30 -1.85
C GLY A 114 -10.93 16.32 -0.70
N ASN A 115 -11.88 15.45 -0.41
CA ASN A 115 -11.76 14.39 0.60
C ASN A 115 -12.76 13.26 0.31
N PRO A 116 -12.35 12.10 -0.16
CA PRO A 116 -13.26 11.01 -0.47
C PRO A 116 -13.91 10.50 0.82
N LYS A 117 -15.18 10.81 0.98
CA LYS A 117 -15.98 10.29 2.11
C LYS A 117 -16.35 8.82 1.95
N ASN A 118 -16.31 8.31 0.71
CA ASN A 118 -16.70 6.95 0.41
C ASN A 118 -15.50 6.13 -0.08
N ILE A 119 -14.94 5.34 0.82
CA ILE A 119 -13.85 4.39 0.55
C ILE A 119 -14.37 3.00 0.15
N GLU A 120 -15.68 2.79 0.15
CA GLU A 120 -16.30 1.49 -0.08
C GLU A 120 -16.02 0.90 -1.47
N PRO A 121 -16.02 1.67 -2.59
CA PRO A 121 -15.62 1.14 -3.88
C PRO A 121 -14.20 0.58 -3.87
N MET A 122 -13.24 1.32 -3.31
CA MET A 122 -11.86 0.86 -3.16
C MET A 122 -11.77 -0.42 -2.33
N ARG A 123 -12.54 -0.50 -1.24
CA ARG A 123 -12.61 -1.70 -0.38
C ARG A 123 -13.09 -2.92 -1.16
N ASN A 124 -14.15 -2.78 -1.95
CA ASN A 124 -14.72 -3.87 -2.72
C ASN A 124 -13.74 -4.40 -3.78
N GLU A 125 -13.07 -3.51 -4.51
CA GLU A 125 -12.06 -3.88 -5.48
C GLU A 125 -10.84 -4.55 -4.83
N LEU A 126 -10.35 -4.01 -3.71
CA LEU A 126 -9.25 -4.62 -2.94
C LEU A 126 -9.62 -5.99 -2.37
N ASN A 127 -10.87 -6.17 -1.91
CA ASN A 127 -11.34 -7.47 -1.44
C ASN A 127 -11.35 -8.50 -2.57
N SER A 128 -11.81 -8.12 -3.75
CA SER A 128 -11.79 -8.97 -4.93
C SER A 128 -10.37 -9.34 -5.34
N LEU A 129 -9.47 -8.36 -5.40
CA LEU A 129 -8.06 -8.58 -5.71
C LEU A 129 -7.38 -9.49 -4.68
N LYS A 130 -7.62 -9.25 -3.39
CA LYS A 130 -7.08 -10.09 -2.29
C LYS A 130 -7.57 -11.54 -2.38
N LYS A 131 -8.83 -11.77 -2.67
CA LYS A 131 -9.38 -13.12 -2.86
C LYS A 131 -8.73 -13.80 -4.06
N TRP A 132 -8.65 -13.11 -5.18
CA TRP A 132 -8.03 -13.61 -6.40
C TRP A 132 -6.55 -13.99 -6.18
N THR A 133 -5.75 -13.10 -5.58
CA THR A 133 -4.34 -13.37 -5.29
C THR A 133 -4.16 -14.57 -4.34
N SER A 134 -5.04 -14.70 -3.35
CA SER A 134 -5.02 -15.81 -2.41
C SER A 134 -5.30 -17.15 -3.10
N GLN A 135 -6.25 -17.18 -4.03
CA GLN A 135 -6.62 -18.38 -4.79
C GLN A 135 -5.54 -18.80 -5.80
N HIS A 136 -4.88 -17.83 -6.43
CA HIS A 136 -3.89 -18.08 -7.49
C HIS A 136 -2.43 -18.05 -7.02
N ARG A 137 -2.19 -17.88 -5.73
CA ARG A 137 -0.84 -17.75 -5.16
C ARG A 137 0.09 -18.89 -5.55
N ALA A 138 -0.36 -20.14 -5.45
CA ALA A 138 0.44 -21.30 -5.78
C ALA A 138 0.79 -21.35 -7.28
N GLU A 139 -0.17 -21.04 -8.14
CA GLU A 139 0.02 -20.96 -9.59
C GLU A 139 1.02 -19.86 -9.99
N ILE A 140 0.87 -18.66 -9.41
CA ILE A 140 1.78 -17.55 -9.66
C ILE A 140 3.21 -17.91 -9.24
N ARG A 141 3.38 -18.51 -8.08
CA ARG A 141 4.70 -18.97 -7.60
C ARG A 141 5.33 -19.98 -8.55
N GLN A 142 4.54 -20.95 -9.04
CA GLN A 142 5.02 -21.93 -10.01
C GLN A 142 5.43 -21.27 -11.32
N LYS A 143 4.67 -20.31 -11.83
CA LYS A 143 5.01 -19.53 -13.04
C LYS A 143 6.32 -18.75 -12.85
N ILE A 144 6.55 -18.12 -11.69
CA ILE A 144 7.81 -17.45 -11.38
C ILE A 144 8.98 -18.42 -11.39
N LEU A 145 8.84 -19.59 -10.77
CA LEU A 145 9.88 -20.60 -10.75
C LEU A 145 10.20 -21.13 -12.15
N GLN A 146 9.18 -21.44 -12.95
CA GLN A 146 9.34 -21.86 -14.36
C GLN A 146 10.04 -20.78 -15.19
N HIS A 147 9.66 -19.52 -15.03
CA HIS A 147 10.31 -18.42 -15.72
C HIS A 147 11.78 -18.28 -15.32
N THR A 148 12.12 -18.53 -14.05
CA THR A 148 13.48 -18.52 -13.54
C THR A 148 14.32 -19.64 -14.18
N GLU A 149 13.76 -20.84 -14.32
CA GLU A 149 14.43 -21.97 -14.99
C GLU A 149 14.66 -21.71 -16.49
N VAL A 150 13.61 -21.31 -17.21
CA VAL A 150 13.67 -21.10 -18.67
C VAL A 150 14.66 -20.00 -19.05
N ASN A 151 14.72 -18.93 -18.27
CA ASN A 151 15.64 -17.80 -18.55
C ASN A 151 17.02 -17.96 -17.91
N GLN A 152 17.33 -19.12 -17.35
CA GLN A 152 18.61 -19.42 -16.68
C GLN A 152 18.98 -18.37 -15.62
N LEU A 153 17.98 -17.79 -14.96
CA LEU A 153 18.20 -16.89 -13.85
C LEU A 153 18.81 -17.67 -12.68
N ASN A 154 19.71 -17.01 -11.95
CA ASN A 154 20.28 -17.66 -10.78
C ASN A 154 19.23 -17.79 -9.63
N ALA A 155 19.53 -18.67 -8.66
CA ALA A 155 18.64 -18.92 -7.53
C ALA A 155 18.35 -17.65 -6.72
N ALA A 156 19.32 -16.74 -6.59
CA ALA A 156 19.15 -15.47 -5.89
C ALA A 156 18.07 -14.60 -6.55
N LYS A 157 18.04 -14.55 -7.87
CA LYS A 157 17.00 -13.82 -8.62
C LYS A 157 15.62 -14.43 -8.45
N GLY A 158 15.51 -15.77 -8.47
CA GLY A 158 14.27 -16.48 -8.19
C GLY A 158 13.73 -16.19 -6.79
N ILE A 159 14.59 -16.17 -5.78
CA ILE A 159 14.23 -15.84 -4.40
C ILE A 159 13.74 -14.39 -4.30
N GLU A 160 14.41 -13.45 -4.96
CA GLU A 160 14.03 -12.04 -5.00
C GLU A 160 12.63 -11.85 -5.63
N LEU A 161 12.35 -12.53 -6.73
CA LEU A 161 11.04 -12.49 -7.38
C LEU A 161 9.92 -13.05 -6.50
N LEU A 162 10.17 -14.14 -5.78
CA LEU A 162 9.23 -14.70 -4.81
C LEU A 162 9.01 -13.76 -3.61
N ALA A 163 10.06 -13.07 -3.16
CA ALA A 163 9.95 -12.05 -2.12
C ALA A 163 9.12 -10.85 -2.59
N ALA A 164 9.32 -10.39 -3.83
CA ALA A 164 8.54 -9.32 -4.43
C ALA A 164 7.05 -9.68 -4.56
N GLN A 165 6.74 -10.91 -4.96
CA GLN A 165 5.34 -11.40 -4.99
C GLN A 165 4.70 -11.39 -3.60
N ARG A 166 5.41 -11.85 -2.57
CA ARG A 166 4.90 -11.80 -1.18
C ARG A 166 4.70 -10.37 -0.69
N TRP A 167 5.59 -9.47 -1.08
CA TRP A 167 5.45 -8.06 -0.76
C TRP A 167 4.17 -7.48 -1.38
N LEU A 168 3.88 -7.77 -2.65
CA LEU A 168 2.64 -7.32 -3.31
C LEU A 168 1.39 -7.89 -2.63
N ASP A 169 1.38 -9.18 -2.29
CA ASP A 169 0.29 -9.81 -1.56
C ASP A 169 0.01 -9.12 -0.22
N ARG A 170 1.08 -8.79 0.54
CA ARG A 170 0.96 -8.04 1.80
C ARG A 170 0.48 -6.62 1.58
N LEU A 171 0.99 -5.93 0.57
CA LEU A 171 0.59 -4.57 0.24
C LEU A 171 -0.92 -4.50 -0.06
N VAL A 172 -1.44 -5.42 -0.86
CA VAL A 172 -2.89 -5.54 -1.13
C VAL A 172 -3.67 -5.77 0.16
N ALA A 173 -3.20 -6.70 1.01
CA ALA A 173 -3.85 -7.02 2.28
C ALA A 173 -3.83 -5.83 3.27
N HIS A 174 -2.73 -5.10 3.36
CA HIS A 174 -2.58 -3.93 4.24
C HIS A 174 -3.49 -2.79 3.77
N THR A 175 -3.53 -2.52 2.47
CA THR A 175 -4.41 -1.50 1.88
C THR A 175 -5.88 -1.86 2.08
N TYR A 176 -6.25 -3.12 1.92
CA TYR A 176 -7.60 -3.61 2.22
C TYR A 176 -7.99 -3.40 3.68
N ARG A 177 -7.10 -3.74 4.62
CA ARG A 177 -7.36 -3.55 6.06
C ARG A 177 -7.50 -2.08 6.44
N PHE A 178 -6.74 -1.20 5.80
CA PHE A 178 -6.92 0.24 5.96
C PHE A 178 -8.32 0.69 5.53
N SER A 179 -8.84 0.14 4.44
CA SER A 179 -10.16 0.52 3.90
C SER A 179 -11.36 -0.01 4.71
N ASN A 180 -11.13 -0.89 5.68
CA ASN A 180 -12.15 -1.39 6.61
C ASN A 180 -12.28 -0.51 7.86
#